data_84d858a755dd33678f6004b6fc3feb51
#
_entry.id   84d858a755dd33678f6004b6fc3feb51
#
_cell.length_a   1.000
_cell.length_b   1.000
_cell.length_c   1.000
_cell.angle_alpha   90.00
_cell.angle_beta   90.00
_cell.angle_gamma   90.00
#
_symmetry.space_group_name_H-M   'P 1'
#
loop_
_entity.id
_entity.type
_entity.pdbx_description
1 polymer ?
#
loop_
_entity_poly.entity_id
_entity_poly.type
_entity_poly.pdbx_seq_one_letter_code
_entity_poly.pdbx_strand_id
1 'polypeptide(L)'
;MNTQLDFHFINRVRQQCKKLENHTALRYLKQDKWFDISWGKLQQKVDQLSLALLTHNIQIQDKIGIFAHNMPRWTIADIATLQIRAITVPIYATNTAQQAEFIINNADMKILFVGDQEQFDQSISIIENCPQLQKIVAMKETIDLKNHPLALTWQEFIQSAQNTQQTELENRLNTKQLDDLFTIIYTSGTTGEPKGVMLDYNNLAHQLKAHDQALKPIDHNDISLSFLPFSHIFERAWVAYVLHRGATNCYIEDTNQVRMALGEIRPTLMCAVPRFYEKIYTAIHDKVQKAPFFHQEIFNWAMKIGQQYFDLKTEKKPINWLLKKKYALANKLVLSKLRHLLGGRIRMMPCGGAKLEPAIGLFFHSIGINIKLGYGMTETTATVSCWKDDHFEPNSIGELMPGTEVKIGENNEILVRGGMVMRGYYKKPEETANAFTPDGFLKTGDAGEFDAQGHLYITDRIKELMKTSNGKYIAPQYIEGKIGKDKFIEQIAIIADAKKYVSALIVPCFESLEEYAKQLNIKYQDRIELVKNSEIIQMFEKRIHKLQKELPSFEQVKKFTLLPQAFTTAMNEITPTLKLRRKVILERYKKQIEAMYKDKAKV
;
A
#
# COMPACT_ATOMS: atom_id res chain seq x y z
N MET A 1 7.19 -32.62 -15.38
CA MET A 1 7.89 -31.31 -15.33
C MET A 1 7.33 -30.54 -14.15
N ASN A 2 8.18 -30.02 -13.28
CA ASN A 2 7.73 -29.37 -12.05
C ASN A 2 7.27 -27.94 -12.38
N THR A 3 6.00 -27.79 -12.76
CA THR A 3 5.38 -26.52 -13.22
C THR A 3 5.47 -25.37 -12.23
N GLN A 4 5.79 -25.64 -10.97
CA GLN A 4 5.90 -24.61 -9.92
C GLN A 4 7.30 -23.98 -9.89
N LEU A 5 8.37 -24.74 -10.21
CA LEU A 5 9.72 -24.20 -10.35
C LEU A 5 9.84 -23.24 -11.54
N ASP A 6 8.99 -23.39 -12.55
CA ASP A 6 8.91 -22.46 -13.68
C ASP A 6 8.47 -21.06 -13.25
N PHE A 7 7.75 -20.95 -12.12
CA PHE A 7 7.33 -19.68 -11.51
C PHE A 7 8.30 -19.14 -10.45
N HIS A 8 9.47 -19.78 -10.26
CA HIS A 8 10.48 -19.21 -9.38
C HIS A 8 10.89 -17.81 -9.88
N PHE A 9 10.72 -16.78 -9.04
CA PHE A 9 10.84 -15.38 -9.46
C PHE A 9 12.16 -15.06 -10.18
N ILE A 10 13.28 -15.55 -9.67
CA ILE A 10 14.60 -15.30 -10.30
C ILE A 10 14.69 -15.96 -11.69
N ASN A 11 14.11 -17.15 -11.88
CA ASN A 11 14.04 -17.78 -13.21
C ASN A 11 13.26 -16.89 -14.19
N ARG A 12 12.12 -16.37 -13.74
CA ARG A 12 11.27 -15.50 -14.57
C ARG A 12 11.98 -14.21 -14.97
N VAL A 13 12.61 -13.53 -14.01
CA VAL A 13 13.36 -12.30 -14.28
C VAL A 13 14.50 -12.57 -15.27
N ARG A 14 15.31 -13.61 -15.06
CA ARG A 14 16.41 -13.97 -15.97
C ARG A 14 15.93 -14.36 -17.37
N GLN A 15 14.79 -15.04 -17.48
CA GLN A 15 14.14 -15.30 -18.78
C GLN A 15 13.75 -14.01 -19.50
N GLN A 16 13.16 -13.05 -18.77
CA GLN A 16 12.81 -11.75 -19.37
C GLN A 16 14.06 -10.96 -19.77
N CYS A 17 15.10 -10.94 -18.95
CA CYS A 17 16.38 -10.29 -19.28
C CYS A 17 16.96 -10.82 -20.61
N LYS A 18 16.89 -12.13 -20.81
CA LYS A 18 17.35 -12.78 -22.04
C LYS A 18 16.43 -12.52 -23.23
N LYS A 19 15.09 -12.55 -23.01
CA LYS A 19 14.10 -12.40 -24.07
C LYS A 19 13.94 -10.95 -24.54
N LEU A 20 14.07 -9.99 -23.63
CA LEU A 20 13.76 -8.57 -23.83
C LEU A 20 14.99 -7.66 -23.67
N GLU A 21 16.17 -8.16 -23.96
CA GLU A 21 17.49 -7.54 -23.69
C GLU A 21 17.52 -6.02 -23.93
N ASN A 22 17.01 -5.57 -25.07
CA ASN A 22 17.03 -4.18 -25.50
C ASN A 22 15.80 -3.36 -25.09
N HIS A 23 14.75 -4.00 -24.49
CA HIS A 23 13.57 -3.29 -24.03
C HIS A 23 13.83 -2.69 -22.64
N THR A 24 13.11 -1.63 -22.33
CA THR A 24 13.18 -0.99 -21.00
C THR A 24 12.58 -1.91 -19.94
N ALA A 25 13.37 -2.23 -18.90
CA ALA A 25 12.90 -2.92 -17.71
C ALA A 25 12.48 -1.93 -16.62
N LEU A 26 13.34 -0.94 -16.35
CA LEU A 26 13.15 0.04 -15.30
C LEU A 26 13.27 1.46 -15.87
N ARG A 27 12.40 2.35 -15.40
CA ARG A 27 12.41 3.78 -15.75
C ARG A 27 12.34 4.62 -14.47
N TYR A 28 13.12 5.70 -14.40
CA TYR A 28 13.18 6.53 -13.20
C TYR A 28 13.44 7.99 -13.52
N LEU A 29 12.97 8.86 -12.64
CA LEU A 29 13.19 10.29 -12.73
C LEU A 29 14.49 10.66 -12.00
N LYS A 30 15.36 11.45 -12.66
CA LYS A 30 16.55 12.06 -12.05
C LYS A 30 16.75 13.44 -12.65
N GLN A 31 16.82 14.49 -11.82
CA GLN A 31 16.99 15.88 -12.26
C GLN A 31 15.98 16.26 -13.37
N ASP A 32 14.71 15.97 -13.12
CA ASP A 32 13.56 16.24 -14.02
C ASP A 32 13.66 15.59 -15.41
N LYS A 33 14.49 14.54 -15.54
CA LYS A 33 14.60 13.74 -16.78
C LYS A 33 14.38 12.26 -16.48
N TRP A 34 13.71 11.60 -17.42
CA TRP A 34 13.49 10.15 -17.36
C TRP A 34 14.69 9.41 -17.95
N PHE A 35 15.14 8.39 -17.22
CA PHE A 35 16.21 7.50 -17.62
C PHE A 35 15.73 6.06 -17.65
N ASP A 36 16.26 5.29 -18.60
CA ASP A 36 15.89 3.90 -18.82
C ASP A 36 17.06 2.97 -18.50
N ILE A 37 16.72 1.83 -17.89
CA ILE A 37 17.59 0.67 -17.75
C ILE A 37 16.94 -0.47 -18.55
N SER A 38 17.63 -0.96 -19.60
CA SER A 38 17.13 -2.11 -20.36
C SER A 38 17.24 -3.42 -19.55
N TRP A 39 16.52 -4.44 -19.97
CA TRP A 39 16.58 -5.76 -19.34
C TRP A 39 18.01 -6.34 -19.35
N GLY A 40 18.76 -6.17 -20.44
CA GLY A 40 20.16 -6.60 -20.50
C GLY A 40 21.05 -5.84 -19.52
N LYS A 41 20.88 -4.50 -19.40
CA LYS A 41 21.60 -3.70 -18.41
C LYS A 41 21.19 -4.03 -16.97
N LEU A 42 19.92 -4.37 -16.75
CA LEU A 42 19.45 -4.83 -15.44
C LEU A 42 20.16 -6.11 -15.03
N GLN A 43 20.24 -7.12 -15.94
CA GLN A 43 20.95 -8.36 -15.68
C GLN A 43 22.42 -8.12 -15.30
N GLN A 44 23.13 -7.31 -16.08
CA GLN A 44 24.54 -6.97 -15.80
C GLN A 44 24.73 -6.35 -14.41
N LYS A 45 23.87 -5.37 -14.05
CA LYS A 45 23.92 -4.71 -12.74
C LYS A 45 23.59 -5.65 -11.59
N VAL A 46 22.63 -6.54 -11.78
CA VAL A 46 22.24 -7.56 -10.80
C VAL A 46 23.39 -8.58 -10.62
N ASP A 47 23.96 -9.10 -11.69
CA ASP A 47 25.06 -10.07 -11.61
C ASP A 47 26.30 -9.46 -10.92
N GLN A 48 26.65 -8.22 -11.27
CA GLN A 48 27.77 -7.53 -10.65
C GLN A 48 27.55 -7.30 -9.14
N LEU A 49 26.36 -6.89 -8.73
CA LEU A 49 26.05 -6.72 -7.32
C LEU A 49 26.00 -8.07 -6.59
N SER A 50 25.51 -9.14 -7.23
CA SER A 50 25.55 -10.50 -6.68
C SER A 50 26.98 -10.96 -6.38
N LEU A 51 27.91 -10.72 -7.30
CA LEU A 51 29.34 -11.02 -7.09
C LEU A 51 29.94 -10.22 -5.93
N ALA A 52 29.60 -8.93 -5.81
CA ALA A 52 30.01 -8.12 -4.68
C ALA A 52 29.50 -8.68 -3.35
N LEU A 53 28.23 -9.05 -3.27
CA LEU A 53 27.64 -9.67 -2.08
C LEU A 53 28.34 -10.98 -1.70
N LEU A 54 28.66 -11.85 -2.68
CA LEU A 54 29.40 -13.08 -2.46
C LEU A 54 30.84 -12.79 -1.98
N THR A 55 31.51 -11.77 -2.50
CA THR A 55 32.84 -11.34 -2.05
C THR A 55 32.82 -10.89 -0.58
N HIS A 56 31.70 -10.35 -0.11
CA HIS A 56 31.48 -10.04 1.30
C HIS A 56 30.95 -11.22 2.13
N ASN A 57 31.17 -12.45 1.68
CA ASN A 57 30.86 -13.70 2.40
C ASN A 57 29.39 -13.86 2.80
N ILE A 58 28.46 -13.34 2.01
CA ILE A 58 27.03 -13.55 2.26
C ILE A 58 26.66 -15.00 1.96
N GLN A 59 26.14 -15.69 2.98
CA GLN A 59 25.76 -17.08 2.91
C GLN A 59 24.30 -17.24 2.44
N ILE A 60 23.92 -18.47 2.06
CA ILE A 60 22.53 -18.82 1.75
C ILE A 60 21.66 -18.51 2.97
N GLN A 61 20.52 -17.84 2.75
CA GLN A 61 19.55 -17.41 3.77
C GLN A 61 20.08 -16.38 4.79
N ASP A 62 21.25 -15.75 4.52
CA ASP A 62 21.64 -14.53 5.22
C ASP A 62 20.68 -13.38 4.89
N LYS A 63 20.55 -12.41 5.80
CA LYS A 63 19.61 -11.31 5.68
C LYS A 63 20.32 -10.03 5.28
N ILE A 64 19.78 -9.40 4.25
CA ILE A 64 20.26 -8.13 3.70
C ILE A 64 19.12 -7.12 3.80
N GLY A 65 19.39 -6.00 4.48
CA GLY A 65 18.43 -4.94 4.67
C GLY A 65 18.40 -3.95 3.51
N ILE A 66 17.22 -3.39 3.21
CA ILE A 66 17.06 -2.24 2.32
C ILE A 66 16.22 -1.19 3.06
N PHE A 67 16.85 -0.08 3.41
CA PHE A 67 16.25 1.06 4.10
C PHE A 67 16.23 2.27 3.15
N ALA A 68 15.26 2.31 2.25
CA ALA A 68 15.23 3.27 1.15
C ALA A 68 13.82 3.51 0.61
N HIS A 69 13.63 4.70 0.00
CA HIS A 69 12.50 4.96 -0.88
C HIS A 69 12.60 4.17 -2.20
N ASN A 70 11.52 4.17 -2.97
CA ASN A 70 11.48 3.47 -4.25
C ASN A 70 12.49 4.05 -5.25
N MET A 71 13.39 3.22 -5.74
CA MET A 71 14.38 3.59 -6.77
C MET A 71 14.86 2.35 -7.52
N PRO A 72 15.46 2.47 -8.70
CA PRO A 72 15.99 1.32 -9.45
C PRO A 72 17.00 0.48 -8.66
N ARG A 73 17.86 1.13 -7.86
CA ARG A 73 18.85 0.45 -7.03
C ARG A 73 18.21 -0.44 -5.97
N TRP A 74 17.00 -0.09 -5.49
CA TRP A 74 16.21 -0.94 -4.60
C TRP A 74 15.91 -2.29 -5.28
N THR A 75 15.38 -2.27 -6.50
CA THR A 75 15.06 -3.48 -7.27
C THR A 75 16.31 -4.27 -7.65
N ILE A 76 17.41 -3.57 -8.01
CA ILE A 76 18.69 -4.23 -8.31
C ILE A 76 19.23 -4.93 -7.07
N ALA A 77 19.21 -4.28 -5.90
CA ALA A 77 19.67 -4.86 -4.64
C ALA A 77 18.79 -6.06 -4.22
N ASP A 78 17.46 -5.94 -4.36
CA ASP A 78 16.53 -7.03 -4.07
C ASP A 78 16.83 -8.25 -4.96
N ILE A 79 16.84 -8.09 -6.28
CA ILE A 79 17.08 -9.20 -7.21
C ILE A 79 18.48 -9.82 -7.01
N ALA A 80 19.51 -9.00 -6.77
CA ALA A 80 20.87 -9.49 -6.52
C ALA A 80 20.96 -10.32 -5.23
N THR A 81 20.31 -9.87 -4.16
CA THR A 81 20.17 -10.60 -2.91
C THR A 81 19.48 -11.93 -3.13
N LEU A 82 18.36 -11.92 -3.83
CA LEU A 82 17.56 -13.11 -4.13
C LEU A 82 18.30 -14.10 -5.05
N GLN A 83 19.11 -13.59 -5.98
CA GLN A 83 19.87 -14.41 -6.92
C GLN A 83 20.94 -15.27 -6.24
N ILE A 84 21.51 -14.79 -5.14
CA ILE A 84 22.46 -15.54 -4.31
C ILE A 84 21.79 -16.36 -3.19
N ARG A 85 20.48 -16.53 -3.22
CA ARG A 85 19.67 -17.23 -2.22
C ARG A 85 19.74 -16.62 -0.81
N ALA A 86 20.02 -15.33 -0.71
CA ALA A 86 19.91 -14.56 0.53
C ALA A 86 18.50 -13.96 0.66
N ILE A 87 18.16 -13.46 1.85
CA ILE A 87 16.83 -12.95 2.21
C ILE A 87 16.86 -11.43 2.20
N THR A 88 15.96 -10.79 1.45
CA THR A 88 15.78 -9.34 1.55
C THR A 88 14.85 -8.99 2.70
N VAL A 89 15.29 -8.12 3.58
CA VAL A 89 14.51 -7.56 4.68
C VAL A 89 14.29 -6.06 4.45
N PRO A 90 13.13 -5.67 3.94
CA PRO A 90 12.85 -4.26 3.69
C PRO A 90 12.52 -3.52 4.99
N ILE A 91 13.08 -2.32 5.13
CA ILE A 91 12.76 -1.36 6.19
C ILE A 91 12.03 -0.18 5.52
N TYR A 92 10.92 0.27 6.10
CA TYR A 92 10.23 1.45 5.58
C TYR A 92 11.13 2.69 5.68
N ALA A 93 11.28 3.43 4.58
CA ALA A 93 12.11 4.64 4.52
C ALA A 93 11.76 5.70 5.59
N THR A 94 10.54 5.62 6.12
CA THR A 94 10.00 6.50 7.16
C THR A 94 10.10 5.93 8.57
N ASN A 95 10.74 4.77 8.76
CA ASN A 95 10.97 4.23 10.10
C ASN A 95 11.96 5.10 10.87
N THR A 96 11.75 5.18 12.19
CA THR A 96 12.71 5.83 13.08
C THR A 96 13.95 4.97 13.30
N ALA A 97 15.04 5.56 13.77
CA ALA A 97 16.28 4.84 14.12
C ALA A 97 16.00 3.64 15.04
N GLN A 98 15.20 3.83 16.10
CA GLN A 98 14.83 2.76 17.03
C GLN A 98 14.05 1.61 16.38
N GLN A 99 13.15 1.93 15.44
CA GLN A 99 12.41 0.90 14.69
C GLN A 99 13.34 0.13 13.75
N ALA A 100 14.27 0.83 13.09
CA ALA A 100 15.29 0.22 12.25
C ALA A 100 16.23 -0.68 13.06
N GLU A 101 16.70 -0.22 14.23
CA GLU A 101 17.52 -0.98 15.17
C GLU A 101 16.88 -2.31 15.54
N PHE A 102 15.60 -2.28 15.94
CA PHE A 102 14.86 -3.49 16.26
C PHE A 102 14.85 -4.49 15.08
N ILE A 103 14.55 -4.01 13.87
CA ILE A 103 14.45 -4.88 12.68
C ILE A 103 15.82 -5.44 12.32
N ILE A 104 16.88 -4.62 12.33
CA ILE A 104 18.26 -5.01 12.00
C ILE A 104 18.72 -6.13 12.95
N ASN A 105 18.53 -5.93 14.26
CA ASN A 105 18.95 -6.90 15.27
C ASN A 105 18.09 -8.17 15.25
N ASN A 106 16.76 -8.03 15.17
CA ASN A 106 15.88 -9.19 15.16
C ASN A 106 16.11 -10.09 13.95
N ALA A 107 16.40 -9.48 12.79
CA ALA A 107 16.69 -10.20 11.54
C ALA A 107 18.14 -10.71 11.45
N ASP A 108 19.06 -10.34 12.33
CA ASP A 108 20.50 -10.62 12.23
C ASP A 108 21.07 -10.15 10.86
N MET A 109 20.80 -8.91 10.49
CA MET A 109 21.23 -8.36 9.19
C MET A 109 22.74 -8.23 9.11
N LYS A 110 23.32 -8.60 7.96
CA LYS A 110 24.76 -8.48 7.70
C LYS A 110 25.13 -7.23 6.89
N ILE A 111 24.29 -6.89 5.91
CA ILE A 111 24.50 -5.71 5.05
C ILE A 111 23.20 -4.90 5.03
N LEU A 112 23.34 -3.57 5.07
CA LEU A 112 22.23 -2.63 4.97
C LEU A 112 22.47 -1.67 3.81
N PHE A 113 21.57 -1.67 2.83
CA PHE A 113 21.51 -0.65 1.79
C PHE A 113 20.65 0.52 2.26
N VAL A 114 21.16 1.75 2.19
CA VAL A 114 20.47 2.98 2.62
C VAL A 114 20.24 3.93 1.46
N GLY A 115 19.03 4.49 1.38
CA GLY A 115 18.58 5.27 0.22
C GLY A 115 18.97 6.73 0.22
N ASP A 116 18.94 7.37 1.38
CA ASP A 116 19.17 8.80 1.56
C ASP A 116 20.01 9.11 2.80
N GLN A 117 20.43 10.38 2.93
CA GLN A 117 21.22 10.84 4.08
C GLN A 117 20.50 10.57 5.41
N GLU A 118 19.18 10.76 5.45
CA GLU A 118 18.40 10.52 6.67
C GLU A 118 18.51 9.06 7.15
N GLN A 119 18.30 8.08 6.25
CA GLN A 119 18.41 6.67 6.60
C GLN A 119 19.85 6.29 6.94
N PHE A 120 20.84 6.92 6.29
CA PHE A 120 22.24 6.73 6.64
C PHE A 120 22.53 7.23 8.06
N ASP A 121 22.15 8.47 8.38
CA ASP A 121 22.38 9.08 9.69
C ASP A 121 21.66 8.31 10.81
N GLN A 122 20.43 7.88 10.57
CA GLN A 122 19.71 7.01 11.49
C GLN A 122 20.45 5.68 11.71
N SER A 123 20.97 5.05 10.62
CA SER A 123 21.70 3.78 10.74
C SER A 123 23.02 3.93 11.50
N ILE A 124 23.74 5.02 11.30
CA ILE A 124 24.97 5.30 12.05
C ILE A 124 24.69 5.58 13.52
N SER A 125 23.59 6.25 13.84
CA SER A 125 23.24 6.56 15.24
C SER A 125 22.96 5.32 16.10
N ILE A 126 22.65 4.18 15.49
CA ILE A 126 22.33 2.91 16.16
C ILE A 126 23.39 1.83 15.94
N ILE A 127 24.47 2.12 15.23
CA ILE A 127 25.42 1.10 14.75
C ILE A 127 26.08 0.31 15.88
N GLU A 128 26.38 0.95 17.00
CA GLU A 128 26.97 0.30 18.17
C GLU A 128 26.05 -0.75 18.78
N ASN A 129 24.74 -0.59 18.63
CA ASN A 129 23.72 -1.53 19.06
C ASN A 129 23.44 -2.66 18.05
N CYS A 130 24.07 -2.62 16.86
CA CYS A 130 23.84 -3.56 15.77
C CYS A 130 25.10 -4.40 15.45
N PRO A 131 25.58 -5.27 16.36
CA PRO A 131 26.89 -5.93 16.23
C PRO A 131 26.99 -6.92 15.06
N GLN A 132 25.86 -7.38 14.51
CA GLN A 132 25.86 -8.27 13.34
C GLN A 132 26.01 -7.54 12.01
N LEU A 133 25.79 -6.21 12.01
CA LEU A 133 25.85 -5.41 10.78
C LEU A 133 27.30 -5.16 10.39
N GLN A 134 27.70 -5.70 9.25
CA GLN A 134 29.09 -5.66 8.75
C GLN A 134 29.35 -4.48 7.82
N LYS A 135 28.35 -4.10 7.01
CA LYS A 135 28.47 -3.00 6.03
C LYS A 135 27.18 -2.22 5.89
N ILE A 136 27.32 -0.91 5.70
CA ILE A 136 26.26 -0.01 5.26
C ILE A 136 26.64 0.51 3.87
N VAL A 137 25.77 0.32 2.88
CA VAL A 137 26.01 0.70 1.48
C VAL A 137 25.09 1.83 1.09
N ALA A 138 25.65 3.00 0.80
CA ALA A 138 24.91 4.17 0.35
C ALA A 138 24.46 4.01 -1.11
N MET A 139 23.14 4.04 -1.34
CA MET A 139 22.54 3.85 -2.67
C MET A 139 22.58 5.10 -3.56
N LYS A 140 22.84 6.29 -3.01
CA LYS A 140 23.01 7.55 -3.76
C LYS A 140 24.42 8.10 -3.53
N GLU A 141 24.97 8.70 -4.57
CA GLU A 141 26.30 9.34 -4.53
C GLU A 141 26.32 10.63 -3.68
N THR A 142 25.15 11.18 -3.38
CA THR A 142 24.96 12.40 -2.59
C THR A 142 25.03 12.18 -1.08
N ILE A 143 25.10 10.92 -0.62
CA ILE A 143 25.18 10.58 0.79
C ILE A 143 26.60 10.79 1.29
N ASP A 144 26.77 11.65 2.31
CA ASP A 144 28.01 11.82 3.04
C ASP A 144 28.21 10.66 4.02
N LEU A 145 29.22 9.83 3.77
CA LEU A 145 29.54 8.65 4.59
C LEU A 145 30.24 8.99 5.91
N LYS A 146 30.58 10.26 6.16
CA LYS A 146 31.27 10.73 7.39
C LYS A 146 32.53 9.93 7.72
N ASN A 147 33.19 9.36 6.70
CA ASN A 147 34.35 8.48 6.82
C ASN A 147 34.15 7.29 7.77
N HIS A 148 32.89 6.81 7.92
CA HIS A 148 32.60 5.71 8.81
C HIS A 148 33.15 4.37 8.28
N PRO A 149 33.90 3.56 9.09
CA PRO A 149 34.65 2.39 8.59
C PRO A 149 33.79 1.26 8.03
N LEU A 150 32.52 1.18 8.41
CA LEU A 150 31.57 0.19 7.88
C LEU A 150 30.80 0.71 6.66
N ALA A 151 30.91 2.00 6.31
CA ALA A 151 30.17 2.60 5.22
C ALA A 151 30.94 2.51 3.90
N LEU A 152 30.22 2.20 2.83
CA LEU A 152 30.73 2.18 1.45
C LEU A 152 29.75 2.91 0.53
N THR A 153 30.26 3.57 -0.46
CA THR A 153 29.44 4.04 -1.59
C THR A 153 28.95 2.84 -2.42
N TRP A 154 27.88 3.01 -3.16
CA TRP A 154 27.42 2.00 -4.12
C TRP A 154 28.53 1.58 -5.09
N GLN A 155 29.32 2.52 -5.56
CA GLN A 155 30.38 2.26 -6.52
C GLN A 155 31.52 1.44 -5.91
N GLU A 156 32.00 1.79 -4.71
CA GLU A 156 33.02 1.02 -3.99
C GLU A 156 32.55 -0.41 -3.71
N PHE A 157 31.29 -0.56 -3.27
CA PHE A 157 30.73 -1.89 -3.01
C PHE A 157 30.68 -2.75 -4.29
N ILE A 158 30.24 -2.19 -5.42
CA ILE A 158 30.23 -2.91 -6.70
C ILE A 158 31.64 -3.23 -7.19
N GLN A 159 32.60 -2.32 -7.03
CA GLN A 159 33.98 -2.54 -7.41
C GLN A 159 34.68 -3.63 -6.58
N SER A 160 34.17 -3.96 -5.40
CA SER A 160 34.70 -5.08 -4.62
C SER A 160 34.39 -6.46 -5.22
N ALA A 161 33.52 -6.53 -6.23
CA ALA A 161 33.14 -7.79 -6.88
C ALA A 161 34.36 -8.52 -7.47
N GLN A 162 34.52 -9.79 -7.12
CA GLN A 162 35.60 -10.64 -7.63
C GLN A 162 35.07 -11.68 -8.61
N ASN A 163 35.67 -11.81 -9.77
CA ASN A 163 35.33 -12.80 -10.78
C ASN A 163 35.46 -14.25 -10.28
N THR A 164 36.29 -14.49 -9.26
CA THR A 164 36.39 -15.79 -8.57
C THR A 164 35.08 -16.28 -7.98
N GLN A 165 34.12 -15.39 -7.73
CA GLN A 165 32.78 -15.72 -7.22
C GLN A 165 31.79 -16.16 -8.31
N GLN A 166 32.18 -16.14 -9.59
CA GLN A 166 31.28 -16.50 -10.70
C GLN A 166 30.76 -17.93 -10.58
N THR A 167 31.61 -18.88 -10.25
CA THR A 167 31.23 -20.29 -10.07
C THR A 167 30.24 -20.48 -8.92
N GLU A 168 30.42 -19.74 -7.81
CA GLU A 168 29.49 -19.80 -6.67
C GLU A 168 28.14 -19.16 -7.05
N LEU A 169 28.12 -18.06 -7.79
CA LEU A 169 26.89 -17.48 -8.31
C LEU A 169 26.12 -18.47 -9.17
N GLU A 170 26.78 -19.14 -10.10
CA GLU A 170 26.16 -20.15 -10.96
C GLU A 170 25.65 -21.35 -10.17
N ASN A 171 26.41 -21.81 -9.17
CA ASN A 171 26.01 -22.87 -8.27
C ASN A 171 24.71 -22.50 -7.53
N ARG A 172 24.63 -21.31 -6.92
CA ARG A 172 23.43 -20.84 -6.22
C ARG A 172 22.23 -20.68 -7.15
N LEU A 173 22.43 -20.19 -8.37
CA LEU A 173 21.40 -20.12 -9.40
C LEU A 173 20.85 -21.49 -9.80
N ASN A 174 21.70 -22.53 -9.82
CA ASN A 174 21.31 -23.89 -10.21
C ASN A 174 20.69 -24.70 -9.06
N THR A 175 21.03 -24.35 -7.81
CA THR A 175 20.58 -25.08 -6.61
C THR A 175 19.44 -24.38 -5.85
N LYS A 176 18.88 -23.28 -6.37
CA LYS A 176 17.79 -22.53 -5.73
C LYS A 176 16.56 -23.40 -5.52
N GLN A 177 15.86 -23.15 -4.43
CA GLN A 177 14.72 -23.94 -3.97
C GLN A 177 13.48 -23.06 -3.77
N LEU A 178 12.31 -23.63 -3.90
CA LEU A 178 11.05 -22.93 -3.69
C LEU A 178 10.75 -22.65 -2.20
N ASP A 179 11.33 -23.44 -1.31
CA ASP A 179 11.23 -23.27 0.14
C ASP A 179 12.30 -22.33 0.73
N ASP A 180 13.22 -21.79 -0.08
CA ASP A 180 14.05 -20.66 0.35
C ASP A 180 13.18 -19.46 0.68
N LEU A 181 13.44 -18.78 1.82
CA LEU A 181 12.80 -17.51 2.10
C LEU A 181 13.33 -16.44 1.12
N PHE A 182 12.43 -15.70 0.51
CA PHE A 182 12.84 -14.55 -0.29
C PHE A 182 12.75 -13.23 0.50
N THR A 183 11.93 -13.19 1.56
CA THR A 183 11.79 -11.99 2.38
C THR A 183 11.27 -12.28 3.78
N ILE A 184 11.62 -11.37 4.70
CA ILE A 184 10.98 -11.21 6.00
C ILE A 184 10.46 -9.79 6.06
N ILE A 185 9.14 -9.60 6.08
CA ILE A 185 8.50 -8.27 6.14
C ILE A 185 7.99 -8.02 7.55
N TYR A 186 8.50 -6.98 8.20
CA TYR A 186 8.07 -6.61 9.54
C TYR A 186 6.76 -5.80 9.48
N THR A 187 5.73 -6.36 10.12
CA THR A 187 4.43 -5.71 10.25
C THR A 187 4.30 -5.10 11.64
N SER A 188 3.84 -3.85 11.71
CA SER A 188 3.52 -3.23 12.99
C SER A 188 2.21 -3.84 13.52
N GLY A 189 2.32 -4.77 14.45
CA GLY A 189 1.17 -5.24 15.21
C GLY A 189 0.49 -4.08 15.95
N THR A 190 -0.84 -4.12 16.05
CA THR A 190 -1.61 -3.09 16.80
C THR A 190 -1.32 -3.12 18.30
N THR A 191 -0.68 -4.17 18.83
CA THR A 191 -0.55 -4.47 20.26
C THR A 191 0.87 -4.68 20.77
N GLY A 192 1.92 -4.56 19.93
CA GLY A 192 3.27 -4.91 20.42
C GLY A 192 4.41 -4.64 19.43
N GLU A 193 5.53 -5.30 19.67
CA GLU A 193 6.70 -5.28 18.79
C GLU A 193 6.37 -5.75 17.38
N PRO A 194 7.05 -5.22 16.35
CA PRO A 194 6.87 -5.67 14.98
C PRO A 194 7.14 -7.17 14.84
N LYS A 195 6.33 -7.86 14.03
CA LYS A 195 6.49 -9.28 13.72
C LYS A 195 7.02 -9.46 12.31
N GLY A 196 8.10 -10.22 12.15
CA GLY A 196 8.68 -10.53 10.84
C GLY A 196 7.92 -11.67 10.16
N VAL A 197 7.14 -11.37 9.15
CA VAL A 197 6.40 -12.35 8.34
C VAL A 197 7.37 -13.03 7.38
N MET A 198 7.52 -14.35 7.47
CA MET A 198 8.40 -15.15 6.62
C MET A 198 7.66 -15.61 5.36
N LEU A 199 8.15 -15.17 4.20
CA LEU A 199 7.61 -15.54 2.89
C LEU A 199 8.68 -16.26 2.05
N ASP A 200 8.34 -17.40 1.48
CA ASP A 200 9.20 -18.20 0.62
C ASP A 200 8.82 -18.11 -0.88
N TYR A 201 9.63 -18.71 -1.74
CA TYR A 201 9.36 -18.68 -3.18
C TYR A 201 8.13 -19.49 -3.58
N ASN A 202 7.66 -20.48 -2.77
CA ASN A 202 6.37 -21.13 -3.01
C ASN A 202 5.23 -20.13 -2.91
N ASN A 203 5.27 -19.27 -1.89
CA ASN A 203 4.27 -18.24 -1.69
C ASN A 203 4.21 -17.26 -2.88
N LEU A 204 5.39 -16.77 -3.31
CA LEU A 204 5.47 -15.86 -4.45
C LEU A 204 5.09 -16.55 -5.77
N ALA A 205 5.57 -17.76 -6.04
CA ALA A 205 5.24 -18.53 -7.24
C ALA A 205 3.74 -18.81 -7.34
N HIS A 206 3.09 -19.13 -6.21
CA HIS A 206 1.64 -19.27 -6.14
C HIS A 206 0.93 -18.00 -6.57
N GLN A 207 1.34 -16.84 -6.01
CA GLN A 207 0.76 -15.53 -6.36
C GLN A 207 0.97 -15.17 -7.84
N LEU A 208 2.18 -15.36 -8.38
CA LEU A 208 2.44 -15.09 -9.80
C LEU A 208 1.53 -15.91 -10.70
N LYS A 209 1.38 -17.22 -10.40
CA LYS A 209 0.50 -18.12 -11.13
C LYS A 209 -0.98 -17.75 -11.00
N ALA A 210 -1.43 -17.42 -9.79
CA ALA A 210 -2.81 -17.01 -9.54
C ALA A 210 -3.16 -15.72 -10.29
N HIS A 211 -2.25 -14.73 -10.31
CA HIS A 211 -2.45 -13.49 -11.06
C HIS A 211 -2.44 -13.71 -12.57
N ASP A 212 -1.59 -14.60 -13.11
CA ASP A 212 -1.62 -14.97 -14.54
C ASP A 212 -2.99 -15.55 -14.96
N GLN A 213 -3.66 -16.26 -14.06
CA GLN A 213 -4.99 -16.85 -14.32
C GLN A 213 -6.15 -15.87 -14.10
N ALA A 214 -6.03 -14.97 -13.13
CA ALA A 214 -7.13 -14.09 -12.72
C ALA A 214 -7.16 -12.74 -13.42
N LEU A 215 -6.00 -12.20 -13.84
CA LEU A 215 -5.90 -10.87 -14.42
C LEU A 215 -5.77 -10.93 -15.95
N LYS A 216 -6.20 -9.85 -16.62
CA LYS A 216 -5.89 -9.67 -18.04
C LYS A 216 -4.40 -9.71 -18.28
N PRO A 217 -3.94 -10.34 -19.37
CA PRO A 217 -2.53 -10.48 -19.66
C PRO A 217 -1.78 -9.14 -19.62
N ILE A 218 -0.67 -9.13 -18.93
CA ILE A 218 0.34 -8.06 -18.92
C ILE A 218 1.50 -8.53 -19.80
N ASP A 219 2.11 -7.63 -20.57
CA ASP A 219 3.26 -7.92 -21.39
C ASP A 219 4.26 -6.75 -21.46
N HIS A 220 5.30 -6.89 -22.28
CA HIS A 220 6.38 -5.92 -22.42
C HIS A 220 5.97 -4.54 -22.96
N ASN A 221 4.74 -4.39 -23.48
CA ASN A 221 4.20 -3.09 -23.92
C ASN A 221 3.58 -2.31 -22.75
N ASP A 222 3.38 -2.97 -21.60
CA ASP A 222 2.82 -2.34 -20.44
C ASP A 222 3.87 -1.56 -19.64
N ILE A 223 3.39 -0.48 -19.04
CA ILE A 223 4.19 0.40 -18.18
C ILE A 223 3.45 0.54 -16.85
N SER A 224 4.09 0.11 -15.77
CA SER A 224 3.60 0.26 -14.40
C SER A 224 4.26 1.44 -13.72
N LEU A 225 3.48 2.32 -13.09
CA LEU A 225 3.99 3.40 -12.25
C LEU A 225 3.93 2.97 -10.78
N SER A 226 5.10 2.91 -10.12
CA SER A 226 5.25 2.50 -8.73
C SER A 226 5.57 3.68 -7.82
N PHE A 227 4.68 3.96 -6.87
CA PHE A 227 4.84 5.03 -5.89
C PHE A 227 4.51 4.61 -4.45
N LEU A 228 3.86 3.44 -4.26
CA LEU A 228 3.67 2.87 -2.93
C LEU A 228 4.98 2.22 -2.45
N PRO A 229 5.24 2.15 -1.12
CA PRO A 229 6.51 1.64 -0.61
C PRO A 229 6.78 0.17 -0.98
N PHE A 230 7.98 -0.13 -1.52
CA PHE A 230 8.42 -1.50 -1.79
C PHE A 230 8.67 -2.31 -0.50
N SER A 231 8.78 -1.66 0.62
CA SER A 231 8.80 -2.30 1.93
C SER A 231 7.45 -2.91 2.33
N HIS A 232 6.36 -2.56 1.62
CA HIS A 232 5.04 -3.17 1.80
C HIS A 232 4.80 -4.28 0.76
N ILE A 233 4.25 -5.41 1.20
CA ILE A 233 4.02 -6.58 0.34
C ILE A 233 3.16 -6.27 -0.89
N PHE A 234 2.19 -5.36 -0.80
CA PHE A 234 1.28 -5.04 -1.90
C PHE A 234 2.03 -4.51 -3.13
N GLU A 235 2.84 -3.46 -2.97
CA GLU A 235 3.63 -2.92 -4.09
C GLU A 235 4.74 -3.88 -4.51
N ARG A 236 5.41 -4.52 -3.55
CA ARG A 236 6.50 -5.44 -3.85
C ARG A 236 6.05 -6.66 -4.64
N ALA A 237 4.93 -7.29 -4.26
CA ALA A 237 4.36 -8.41 -5.01
C ALA A 237 3.86 -7.96 -6.39
N TRP A 238 3.30 -6.74 -6.49
CA TRP A 238 2.90 -6.17 -7.77
C TRP A 238 4.10 -5.94 -8.71
N VAL A 239 5.17 -5.34 -8.22
CA VAL A 239 6.40 -5.15 -9.02
C VAL A 239 7.02 -6.49 -9.41
N ALA A 240 7.02 -7.48 -8.52
CA ALA A 240 7.45 -8.83 -8.88
C ALA A 240 6.60 -9.41 -10.02
N TYR A 241 5.27 -9.19 -10.00
CA TYR A 241 4.38 -9.60 -11.08
C TYR A 241 4.63 -8.83 -12.39
N VAL A 242 4.83 -7.51 -12.33
CA VAL A 242 5.19 -6.67 -13.48
C VAL A 242 6.48 -7.18 -14.14
N LEU A 243 7.51 -7.44 -13.36
CA LEU A 243 8.80 -7.95 -13.85
C LEU A 243 8.68 -9.40 -14.36
N HIS A 244 7.89 -10.25 -13.70
CA HIS A 244 7.57 -11.60 -14.17
C HIS A 244 6.97 -11.59 -15.58
N ARG A 245 6.13 -10.59 -15.88
CA ARG A 245 5.47 -10.44 -17.19
C ARG A 245 6.31 -9.69 -18.23
N GLY A 246 7.47 -9.18 -17.87
CA GLY A 246 8.38 -8.44 -18.76
C GLY A 246 7.96 -7.00 -19.03
N ALA A 247 7.05 -6.44 -18.25
CA ALA A 247 6.61 -5.06 -18.38
C ALA A 247 7.61 -4.08 -17.75
N THR A 248 7.56 -2.81 -18.17
CA THR A 248 8.41 -1.74 -17.64
C THR A 248 7.89 -1.27 -16.29
N ASN A 249 8.75 -1.19 -15.26
CA ASN A 249 8.43 -0.55 -13.99
C ASN A 249 9.03 0.85 -13.90
N CYS A 250 8.19 1.87 -13.64
CA CYS A 250 8.60 3.26 -13.45
C CYS A 250 8.57 3.62 -11.97
N TYR A 251 9.60 4.33 -11.50
CA TYR A 251 9.77 4.67 -10.09
C TYR A 251 9.47 6.14 -9.85
N ILE A 252 8.67 6.40 -8.80
CA ILE A 252 8.49 7.70 -8.19
C ILE A 252 8.95 7.60 -6.74
N GLU A 253 9.93 8.39 -6.40
CA GLU A 253 10.49 8.49 -5.06
C GLU A 253 9.65 9.42 -4.17
N ASP A 254 9.29 10.59 -4.71
CA ASP A 254 8.41 11.57 -4.05
C ASP A 254 6.97 11.43 -4.56
N THR A 255 6.06 11.06 -3.65
CA THR A 255 4.62 10.91 -3.97
C THR A 255 3.95 12.18 -4.48
N ASN A 256 4.50 13.37 -4.20
CA ASN A 256 4.00 14.64 -4.74
C ASN A 256 4.18 14.74 -6.26
N GLN A 257 5.13 14.02 -6.83
CA GLN A 257 5.41 13.99 -8.27
C GLN A 257 4.49 13.04 -9.06
N VAL A 258 3.64 12.25 -8.39
CA VAL A 258 2.76 11.26 -9.06
C VAL A 258 1.88 11.91 -10.13
N ARG A 259 1.33 13.10 -9.87
CA ARG A 259 0.48 13.82 -10.84
C ARG A 259 1.25 14.18 -12.12
N MET A 260 2.47 14.67 -12.00
CA MET A 260 3.35 14.99 -13.13
C MET A 260 3.69 13.69 -13.89
N ALA A 261 4.12 12.67 -13.19
CA ALA A 261 4.51 11.38 -13.77
C ALA A 261 3.36 10.70 -14.54
N LEU A 262 2.11 10.79 -14.06
CA LEU A 262 0.94 10.30 -14.77
C LEU A 262 0.78 10.96 -16.14
N GLY A 263 1.05 12.27 -16.25
CA GLY A 263 0.98 13.02 -17.51
C GLY A 263 2.11 12.65 -18.47
N GLU A 264 3.33 12.49 -17.99
CA GLU A 264 4.54 12.26 -18.80
C GLU A 264 4.73 10.79 -19.19
N ILE A 265 4.64 9.88 -18.24
CA ILE A 265 4.82 8.42 -18.46
C ILE A 265 3.60 7.82 -19.13
N ARG A 266 2.40 8.32 -18.82
CA ARG A 266 1.13 7.78 -19.29
C ARG A 266 1.06 6.26 -19.09
N PRO A 267 1.13 5.79 -17.82
CA PRO A 267 1.21 4.37 -17.53
C PRO A 267 -0.04 3.61 -17.98
N THR A 268 0.11 2.30 -18.20
CA THR A 268 -1.01 1.39 -18.48
C THR A 268 -1.48 0.68 -17.22
N LEU A 269 -0.63 0.62 -16.21
CA LEU A 269 -0.84 -0.08 -14.95
C LEU A 269 -0.37 0.80 -13.78
N MET A 270 -1.03 0.71 -12.65
CA MET A 270 -0.59 1.36 -11.42
C MET A 270 -1.30 0.79 -10.19
N CYS A 271 -0.57 0.36 -9.18
CA CYS A 271 -1.15 0.08 -7.87
C CYS A 271 -1.48 1.38 -7.13
N ALA A 272 -2.59 1.40 -6.42
CA ALA A 272 -2.95 2.51 -5.55
C ALA A 272 -3.76 2.05 -4.33
N VAL A 273 -3.75 2.87 -3.29
CA VAL A 273 -4.59 2.67 -2.08
C VAL A 273 -5.87 3.51 -2.19
N PRO A 274 -6.94 3.17 -1.45
CA PRO A 274 -8.22 3.89 -1.49
C PRO A 274 -8.09 5.41 -1.38
N ARG A 275 -7.19 5.91 -0.53
CA ARG A 275 -6.97 7.36 -0.35
C ARG A 275 -6.56 8.09 -1.64
N PHE A 276 -5.84 7.43 -2.54
CA PHE A 276 -5.50 8.00 -3.85
C PHE A 276 -6.75 8.25 -4.70
N TYR A 277 -7.66 7.28 -4.75
CA TYR A 277 -8.92 7.38 -5.50
C TYR A 277 -9.86 8.42 -4.87
N GLU A 278 -9.93 8.48 -3.55
CA GLU A 278 -10.70 9.46 -2.79
C GLU A 278 -10.27 10.90 -3.14
N LYS A 279 -8.96 11.17 -3.12
CA LYS A 279 -8.42 12.50 -3.47
C LYS A 279 -8.82 12.92 -4.89
N ILE A 280 -8.72 12.02 -5.85
CA ILE A 280 -9.12 12.28 -7.24
C ILE A 280 -10.62 12.52 -7.35
N TYR A 281 -11.43 11.65 -6.74
CA TYR A 281 -12.88 11.75 -6.72
C TYR A 281 -13.34 13.10 -6.15
N THR A 282 -12.83 13.47 -4.98
CA THR A 282 -13.16 14.72 -4.29
C THR A 282 -12.76 15.93 -5.12
N ALA A 283 -11.54 15.96 -5.65
CA ALA A 283 -11.06 17.07 -6.48
C ALA A 283 -11.90 17.29 -7.75
N ILE A 284 -12.36 16.19 -8.39
CA ILE A 284 -13.24 16.26 -9.56
C ILE A 284 -14.60 16.82 -9.16
N HIS A 285 -15.22 16.31 -8.08
CA HIS A 285 -16.53 16.74 -7.63
C HIS A 285 -16.54 18.21 -7.16
N ASP A 286 -15.51 18.64 -6.45
CA ASP A 286 -15.35 20.04 -6.05
C ASP A 286 -15.26 20.98 -7.27
N LYS A 287 -14.51 20.57 -8.30
CA LYS A 287 -14.42 21.32 -9.56
C LYS A 287 -15.78 21.38 -10.30
N VAL A 288 -16.50 20.27 -10.33
CA VAL A 288 -17.82 20.20 -10.95
C VAL A 288 -18.84 21.05 -10.20
N GLN A 289 -18.86 21.01 -8.88
CA GLN A 289 -19.77 21.84 -8.05
C GLN A 289 -19.54 23.35 -8.23
N LYS A 290 -18.31 23.76 -8.48
CA LYS A 290 -17.95 25.18 -8.75
C LYS A 290 -18.24 25.58 -10.21
N ALA A 291 -18.55 24.64 -11.10
CA ALA A 291 -18.81 24.91 -12.52
C ALA A 291 -20.25 25.44 -12.76
N PRO A 292 -20.52 26.14 -13.89
CA PRO A 292 -21.88 26.55 -14.26
C PRO A 292 -22.83 25.36 -14.33
N PHE A 293 -24.12 25.59 -14.00
CA PHE A 293 -25.16 24.54 -13.94
C PHE A 293 -25.19 23.63 -15.17
N PHE A 294 -25.08 24.20 -16.37
CA PHE A 294 -25.08 23.41 -17.61
C PHE A 294 -23.90 22.41 -17.69
N HIS A 295 -22.74 22.76 -17.18
CA HIS A 295 -21.59 21.84 -17.11
C HIS A 295 -21.80 20.72 -16.10
N GLN A 296 -22.46 21.02 -14.98
CA GLN A 296 -22.83 20.00 -13.99
C GLN A 296 -23.81 18.98 -14.58
N GLU A 297 -24.82 19.45 -15.34
CA GLU A 297 -25.78 18.57 -16.01
C GLU A 297 -25.12 17.67 -17.08
N ILE A 298 -24.22 18.24 -17.89
CA ILE A 298 -23.44 17.44 -18.88
C ILE A 298 -22.59 16.40 -18.15
N PHE A 299 -21.94 16.77 -17.04
CA PHE A 299 -21.14 15.81 -16.27
C PHE A 299 -22.02 14.68 -15.74
N ASN A 300 -23.14 14.99 -15.07
CA ASN A 300 -24.05 13.99 -14.51
C ASN A 300 -24.64 13.07 -15.59
N TRP A 301 -25.03 13.65 -16.73
CA TRP A 301 -25.48 12.88 -17.88
C TRP A 301 -24.39 11.94 -18.41
N ALA A 302 -23.16 12.43 -18.57
CA ALA A 302 -22.06 11.63 -19.09
C ALA A 302 -21.69 10.48 -18.14
N MET A 303 -21.70 10.72 -16.82
CA MET A 303 -21.47 9.68 -15.81
C MET A 303 -22.53 8.59 -15.88
N LYS A 304 -23.82 8.95 -15.99
CA LYS A 304 -24.92 7.98 -16.15
C LYS A 304 -24.80 7.14 -17.43
N ILE A 305 -24.44 7.77 -18.56
CA ILE A 305 -24.22 7.06 -19.82
C ILE A 305 -23.00 6.15 -19.75
N GLY A 306 -21.93 6.61 -19.12
CA GLY A 306 -20.73 5.82 -18.89
C GLY A 306 -21.02 4.58 -18.07
N GLN A 307 -21.73 4.74 -16.95
CA GLN A 307 -22.15 3.62 -16.11
C GLN A 307 -22.94 2.58 -16.91
N GLN A 308 -24.02 2.98 -17.58
CA GLN A 308 -24.85 2.07 -18.39
C GLN A 308 -24.04 1.32 -19.45
N TYR A 309 -23.10 2.02 -20.10
CA TYR A 309 -22.24 1.42 -21.11
C TYR A 309 -21.29 0.38 -20.53
N PHE A 310 -20.63 0.70 -19.41
CA PHE A 310 -19.65 -0.21 -18.81
C PHE A 310 -20.30 -1.35 -18.05
N ASP A 311 -21.49 -1.18 -17.46
CA ASP A 311 -22.27 -2.27 -16.86
C ASP A 311 -22.56 -3.35 -17.91
N LEU A 312 -23.17 -2.97 -19.05
CA LEU A 312 -23.45 -3.90 -20.15
C LEU A 312 -22.17 -4.53 -20.72
N LYS A 313 -21.09 -3.75 -20.83
CA LYS A 313 -19.81 -4.24 -21.34
C LYS A 313 -19.17 -5.27 -20.41
N THR A 314 -19.20 -5.01 -19.10
CA THR A 314 -18.69 -5.91 -18.07
C THR A 314 -19.47 -7.22 -18.05
N GLU A 315 -20.80 -7.14 -18.10
CA GLU A 315 -21.70 -8.31 -18.16
C GLU A 315 -21.72 -9.03 -19.51
N LYS A 316 -20.91 -8.56 -20.48
CA LYS A 316 -20.88 -9.09 -21.87
C LYS A 316 -22.24 -9.09 -22.57
N LYS A 317 -23.15 -8.16 -22.17
CA LYS A 317 -24.47 -7.98 -22.75
C LYS A 317 -24.41 -7.13 -24.04
N PRO A 318 -25.35 -7.31 -24.97
CA PRO A 318 -25.38 -6.52 -26.20
C PRO A 318 -25.66 -5.04 -25.90
N ILE A 319 -24.85 -4.16 -26.49
CA ILE A 319 -25.00 -2.71 -26.37
C ILE A 319 -25.68 -2.19 -27.64
N ASN A 320 -26.86 -1.57 -27.49
CA ASN A 320 -27.59 -1.02 -28.61
C ASN A 320 -26.86 0.19 -29.23
N TRP A 321 -27.16 0.46 -30.52
CA TRP A 321 -26.49 1.50 -31.29
C TRP A 321 -26.70 2.91 -30.72
N LEU A 322 -27.86 3.18 -30.14
CA LEU A 322 -28.19 4.47 -29.57
C LEU A 322 -27.32 4.76 -28.32
N LEU A 323 -27.11 3.76 -27.44
CA LEU A 323 -26.23 3.89 -26.29
C LEU A 323 -24.77 4.05 -26.75
N LYS A 324 -24.34 3.35 -27.80
CA LYS A 324 -22.99 3.54 -28.39
C LYS A 324 -22.78 4.98 -28.85
N LYS A 325 -23.78 5.60 -29.55
CA LYS A 325 -23.69 7.01 -29.97
C LYS A 325 -23.69 7.97 -28.78
N LYS A 326 -24.57 7.77 -27.78
CA LYS A 326 -24.59 8.56 -26.53
C LYS A 326 -23.26 8.45 -25.80
N TYR A 327 -22.72 7.25 -25.67
CA TYR A 327 -21.42 7.02 -25.05
C TYR A 327 -20.27 7.72 -25.82
N ALA A 328 -20.26 7.67 -27.15
CA ALA A 328 -19.23 8.36 -27.94
C ALA A 328 -19.24 9.87 -27.67
N LEU A 329 -20.43 10.49 -27.55
CA LEU A 329 -20.59 11.90 -27.23
C LEU A 329 -20.15 12.18 -25.76
N ALA A 330 -20.63 11.41 -24.79
CA ALA A 330 -20.26 11.52 -23.39
C ALA A 330 -18.74 11.35 -23.20
N ASN A 331 -18.15 10.40 -23.92
CA ASN A 331 -16.72 10.16 -23.92
C ASN A 331 -15.93 11.37 -24.45
N LYS A 332 -16.34 11.97 -25.55
CA LYS A 332 -15.69 13.16 -26.12
C LYS A 332 -15.78 14.38 -25.21
N LEU A 333 -16.93 14.59 -24.60
CA LEU A 333 -17.21 15.79 -23.79
C LEU A 333 -16.59 15.72 -22.39
N VAL A 334 -16.66 14.53 -21.74
CA VAL A 334 -16.34 14.37 -20.31
C VAL A 334 -15.41 13.19 -20.02
N LEU A 335 -15.81 11.94 -20.35
CA LEU A 335 -15.17 10.75 -19.78
C LEU A 335 -13.70 10.60 -20.20
N SER A 336 -13.35 10.93 -21.44
CA SER A 336 -11.95 10.91 -21.89
C SER A 336 -11.08 11.92 -21.14
N LYS A 337 -11.63 13.12 -20.84
CA LYS A 337 -10.90 14.15 -20.08
C LYS A 337 -10.61 13.69 -18.66
N LEU A 338 -11.56 12.99 -18.03
CA LEU A 338 -11.34 12.41 -16.69
C LEU A 338 -10.26 11.34 -16.72
N ARG A 339 -10.26 10.44 -17.72
CA ARG A 339 -9.18 9.44 -17.88
C ARG A 339 -7.81 10.07 -18.12
N HIS A 340 -7.75 11.22 -18.82
CA HIS A 340 -6.48 11.93 -19.07
C HIS A 340 -5.83 12.45 -17.78
N LEU A 341 -6.58 12.65 -16.69
CA LEU A 341 -6.00 12.96 -15.37
C LEU A 341 -5.09 11.84 -14.85
N LEU A 342 -5.32 10.61 -15.33
CA LEU A 342 -4.52 9.41 -15.05
C LEU A 342 -3.61 9.03 -16.23
N GLY A 343 -3.26 9.98 -17.11
CA GLY A 343 -2.41 9.72 -18.28
C GLY A 343 -3.15 9.16 -19.50
N GLY A 344 -4.44 8.81 -19.40
CA GLY A 344 -5.32 8.41 -20.51
C GLY A 344 -5.07 7.01 -21.09
N ARG A 345 -4.11 6.24 -20.55
CA ARG A 345 -3.76 4.88 -21.03
C ARG A 345 -3.97 3.79 -19.99
N ILE A 346 -4.34 4.15 -18.77
CA ILE A 346 -4.58 3.18 -17.69
C ILE A 346 -5.63 2.16 -18.12
N ARG A 347 -5.28 0.90 -18.03
CA ARG A 347 -6.17 -0.23 -18.33
C ARG A 347 -6.46 -1.13 -17.13
N MET A 348 -5.66 -1.03 -16.07
CA MET A 348 -5.85 -1.77 -14.82
C MET A 348 -5.17 -1.04 -13.67
N MET A 349 -5.90 -0.93 -12.55
CA MET A 349 -5.40 -0.33 -11.32
C MET A 349 -5.72 -1.23 -10.12
N PRO A 350 -4.79 -2.08 -9.67
CA PRO A 350 -4.94 -2.78 -8.40
C PRO A 350 -5.12 -1.79 -7.25
N CYS A 351 -6.07 -2.10 -6.37
CA CYS A 351 -6.42 -1.33 -5.18
C CYS A 351 -6.47 -2.25 -3.98
N GLY A 352 -5.85 -1.87 -2.87
CA GLY A 352 -5.84 -2.70 -1.67
C GLY A 352 -5.36 -1.95 -0.43
N GLY A 353 -5.24 -2.67 0.68
CA GLY A 353 -4.72 -2.16 1.94
C GLY A 353 -5.75 -1.48 2.85
N ALA A 354 -6.90 -1.07 2.34
CA ALA A 354 -8.04 -0.54 3.08
C ALA A 354 -9.33 -0.70 2.27
N LYS A 355 -10.48 -0.44 2.90
CA LYS A 355 -11.79 -0.47 2.25
C LYS A 355 -11.89 0.68 1.22
N LEU A 356 -12.32 0.36 0.00
CA LEU A 356 -12.71 1.35 -0.99
C LEU A 356 -14.21 1.64 -0.86
N GLU A 357 -14.58 2.92 -0.83
CA GLU A 357 -15.97 3.31 -0.81
C GLU A 357 -16.68 2.92 -2.12
N PRO A 358 -17.85 2.25 -2.07
CA PRO A 358 -18.57 1.80 -3.26
C PRO A 358 -18.86 2.89 -4.29
N ALA A 359 -19.22 4.10 -3.82
CA ALA A 359 -19.47 5.23 -4.71
C ALA A 359 -18.24 5.64 -5.52
N ILE A 360 -17.04 5.51 -4.94
CA ILE A 360 -15.76 5.78 -5.63
C ILE A 360 -15.48 4.69 -6.66
N GLY A 361 -15.65 3.42 -6.28
CA GLY A 361 -15.53 2.31 -7.22
C GLY A 361 -16.45 2.48 -8.42
N LEU A 362 -17.72 2.82 -8.18
CA LEU A 362 -18.72 3.07 -9.22
C LEU A 362 -18.34 4.27 -10.12
N PHE A 363 -17.81 5.33 -9.53
CA PHE A 363 -17.34 6.50 -10.29
C PHE A 363 -16.24 6.10 -11.29
N PHE A 364 -15.21 5.40 -10.85
CA PHE A 364 -14.10 4.97 -11.73
C PHE A 364 -14.56 3.95 -12.77
N HIS A 365 -15.45 3.03 -12.40
CA HIS A 365 -16.10 2.12 -13.35
C HIS A 365 -16.84 2.90 -14.43
N SER A 366 -17.64 3.91 -14.06
CA SER A 366 -18.43 4.73 -14.99
C SER A 366 -17.56 5.51 -15.99
N ILE A 367 -16.34 5.87 -15.64
CA ILE A 367 -15.40 6.51 -16.57
C ILE A 367 -14.55 5.49 -17.35
N GLY A 368 -14.71 4.19 -17.09
CA GLY A 368 -14.00 3.11 -17.78
C GLY A 368 -12.61 2.81 -17.27
N ILE A 369 -12.32 3.15 -16.01
CA ILE A 369 -11.09 2.74 -15.32
C ILE A 369 -11.36 1.41 -14.60
N ASN A 370 -10.57 0.38 -14.95
CA ASN A 370 -10.67 -0.95 -14.36
C ASN A 370 -9.89 -0.99 -13.02
N ILE A 371 -10.57 -0.67 -11.92
CA ILE A 371 -10.04 -0.90 -10.57
C ILE A 371 -10.13 -2.40 -10.27
N LYS A 372 -9.07 -2.95 -9.72
CA LYS A 372 -8.98 -4.31 -9.19
C LYS A 372 -8.86 -4.23 -7.67
N LEU A 373 -10.01 -4.04 -7.00
CA LEU A 373 -10.02 -4.09 -5.54
C LEU A 373 -9.70 -5.51 -5.11
N GLY A 374 -8.63 -5.63 -4.31
CA GLY A 374 -8.18 -6.89 -3.74
C GLY A 374 -8.09 -6.83 -2.22
N TYR A 375 -8.32 -7.96 -1.61
CA TYR A 375 -8.11 -8.19 -0.18
C TYR A 375 -6.92 -9.12 0.04
N GLY A 376 -6.17 -8.84 1.07
CA GLY A 376 -5.09 -9.66 1.55
C GLY A 376 -4.24 -8.93 2.58
N MET A 377 -3.22 -9.61 3.06
CA MET A 377 -2.33 -9.14 4.11
C MET A 377 -0.90 -9.60 3.83
N THR A 378 0.05 -9.15 4.62
CA THR A 378 1.44 -9.58 4.45
C THR A 378 1.57 -11.09 4.60
N GLU A 379 0.84 -11.67 5.55
CA GLU A 379 0.79 -13.10 5.85
C GLU A 379 0.17 -13.96 4.73
N THR A 380 -0.46 -13.35 3.72
CA THR A 380 -1.01 -14.02 2.54
C THR A 380 -0.32 -13.63 1.23
N THR A 381 0.90 -13.11 1.30
CA THR A 381 1.70 -12.67 0.14
C THR A 381 0.88 -11.79 -0.82
N ALA A 382 0.19 -10.80 -0.27
CA ALA A 382 -0.66 -9.77 -0.84
C ALA A 382 -2.13 -10.18 -1.10
N THR A 383 -2.46 -11.15 -1.96
CA THR A 383 -3.82 -11.23 -2.50
C THR A 383 -4.54 -12.55 -2.18
N VAL A 384 -5.68 -12.47 -1.51
CA VAL A 384 -6.62 -13.56 -1.21
C VAL A 384 -7.81 -13.55 -2.17
N SER A 385 -8.37 -12.35 -2.41
CA SER A 385 -9.49 -12.14 -3.33
C SER A 385 -9.31 -10.87 -4.15
N CYS A 386 -9.98 -10.78 -5.28
CA CYS A 386 -9.91 -9.62 -6.19
C CYS A 386 -11.16 -9.52 -7.06
N TRP A 387 -11.58 -8.28 -7.40
CA TRP A 387 -12.63 -8.07 -8.40
C TRP A 387 -12.23 -8.65 -9.75
N LYS A 388 -13.14 -9.42 -10.37
CA LYS A 388 -12.97 -9.94 -11.72
C LYS A 388 -13.25 -8.90 -12.80
N ASP A 389 -12.85 -9.21 -14.05
CA ASP A 389 -13.06 -8.31 -15.20
C ASP A 389 -14.47 -8.35 -15.76
N ASP A 390 -15.21 -9.40 -15.51
CA ASP A 390 -16.54 -9.68 -16.06
C ASP A 390 -17.66 -9.56 -15.03
N HIS A 391 -17.32 -9.13 -13.84
CA HIS A 391 -18.29 -8.85 -12.79
C HIS A 391 -17.83 -7.67 -11.94
N PHE A 392 -18.73 -6.73 -11.68
CA PHE A 392 -18.47 -5.54 -10.87
C PHE A 392 -19.45 -5.47 -9.69
N GLU A 393 -18.95 -5.81 -8.50
CA GLU A 393 -19.73 -5.70 -7.25
C GLU A 393 -18.97 -4.77 -6.28
N PRO A 394 -19.31 -3.46 -6.28
CA PRO A 394 -18.53 -2.43 -5.58
C PRO A 394 -18.50 -2.57 -4.06
N ASN A 395 -19.42 -3.32 -3.46
CA ASN A 395 -19.46 -3.54 -2.01
C ASN A 395 -18.59 -4.71 -1.56
N SER A 396 -18.24 -5.62 -2.49
CA SER A 396 -17.44 -6.80 -2.20
C SER A 396 -15.94 -6.51 -2.24
N ILE A 397 -15.13 -7.44 -1.72
CA ILE A 397 -13.68 -7.52 -1.94
C ILE A 397 -13.33 -8.55 -3.02
N GLY A 398 -14.31 -8.90 -3.85
CA GLY A 398 -14.17 -9.76 -5.02
C GLY A 398 -14.29 -11.25 -4.72
N GLU A 399 -13.95 -12.03 -5.72
CA GLU A 399 -13.91 -13.49 -5.66
C GLU A 399 -12.51 -13.99 -5.30
N LEU A 400 -12.43 -15.21 -4.78
CA LEU A 400 -11.18 -15.82 -4.38
C LEU A 400 -10.20 -15.95 -5.55
N MET A 401 -8.92 -15.70 -5.27
CA MET A 401 -7.85 -15.96 -6.22
C MET A 401 -7.69 -17.47 -6.47
N PRO A 402 -7.27 -17.88 -7.66
CA PRO A 402 -7.05 -19.29 -7.97
C PRO A 402 -6.12 -19.98 -6.98
N GLY A 403 -6.54 -21.14 -6.45
CA GLY A 403 -5.79 -21.92 -5.47
C GLY A 403 -5.86 -21.39 -4.04
N THR A 404 -6.76 -20.43 -3.76
CA THR A 404 -7.05 -19.92 -2.43
C THR A 404 -8.30 -20.61 -1.86
N GLU A 405 -8.23 -21.04 -0.61
CA GLU A 405 -9.36 -21.54 0.15
C GLU A 405 -9.69 -20.55 1.27
N VAL A 406 -10.97 -20.24 1.42
CA VAL A 406 -11.48 -19.41 2.52
C VAL A 406 -12.68 -20.09 3.15
N LYS A 407 -12.71 -20.11 4.48
CA LYS A 407 -13.89 -20.47 5.26
C LYS A 407 -14.20 -19.38 6.29
N ILE A 408 -15.46 -19.27 6.64
CA ILE A 408 -15.90 -18.38 7.71
C ILE A 408 -15.93 -19.19 9.02
N GLY A 409 -15.13 -18.75 9.97
CA GLY A 409 -14.99 -19.38 11.29
C GLY A 409 -15.87 -18.76 12.35
N GLU A 410 -15.51 -18.96 13.62
CA GLU A 410 -16.18 -18.34 14.75
C GLU A 410 -16.09 -16.81 14.68
N ASN A 411 -17.12 -16.13 15.19
CA ASN A 411 -17.24 -14.67 15.11
C ASN A 411 -17.15 -14.10 13.67
N ASN A 412 -17.57 -14.91 12.69
CA ASN A 412 -17.45 -14.61 11.26
C ASN A 412 -16.03 -14.36 10.78
N GLU A 413 -15.01 -14.87 11.47
CA GLU A 413 -13.62 -14.66 11.08
C GLU A 413 -13.32 -15.29 9.72
N ILE A 414 -12.70 -14.52 8.83
CA ILE A 414 -12.17 -15.00 7.55
C ILE A 414 -10.93 -15.83 7.84
N LEU A 415 -10.99 -17.12 7.53
CA LEU A 415 -9.90 -18.07 7.68
C LEU A 415 -9.38 -18.45 6.30
N VAL A 416 -8.05 -18.35 6.08
CA VAL A 416 -7.44 -18.49 4.75
C VAL A 416 -6.43 -19.64 4.72
N ARG A 417 -6.48 -20.45 3.65
CA ARG A 417 -5.49 -21.50 3.35
C ARG A 417 -5.10 -21.45 1.87
N GLY A 418 -3.85 -21.78 1.56
CA GLY A 418 -3.33 -21.85 0.20
C GLY A 418 -1.84 -21.64 0.12
N GLY A 419 -1.28 -21.82 -1.07
CA GLY A 419 0.16 -21.71 -1.29
C GLY A 419 0.75 -20.30 -1.05
N MET A 420 -0.09 -19.26 -0.97
CA MET A 420 0.32 -17.90 -0.69
C MET A 420 0.46 -17.60 0.81
N VAL A 421 0.04 -18.49 1.71
CA VAL A 421 0.08 -18.26 3.16
C VAL A 421 1.51 -18.39 3.68
N MET A 422 1.93 -17.47 4.55
CA MET A 422 3.25 -17.41 5.16
C MET A 422 3.68 -18.69 5.86
N ARG A 423 4.99 -18.89 6.03
CA ARG A 423 5.53 -19.96 6.87
C ARG A 423 5.32 -19.71 8.37
N GLY A 424 5.17 -18.48 8.79
CA GLY A 424 5.02 -18.07 10.17
C GLY A 424 5.76 -16.76 10.46
N TYR A 425 5.86 -16.42 11.75
CA TYR A 425 6.57 -15.25 12.24
C TYR A 425 8.00 -15.61 12.65
N TYR A 426 8.97 -14.86 12.15
CA TYR A 426 10.39 -15.08 12.41
C TYR A 426 10.71 -14.97 13.90
N LYS A 427 11.39 -15.99 14.45
CA LYS A 427 11.73 -16.12 15.88
C LYS A 427 10.54 -16.03 16.85
N LYS A 428 9.30 -16.29 16.38
CA LYS A 428 8.07 -16.21 17.19
C LYS A 428 7.20 -17.45 16.99
N PRO A 429 7.62 -18.64 17.52
CA PRO A 429 6.89 -19.91 17.31
C PRO A 429 5.50 -19.92 17.96
N GLU A 430 5.34 -19.32 19.14
CA GLU A 430 4.03 -19.26 19.84
C GLU A 430 3.03 -18.41 19.07
N GLU A 431 3.44 -17.21 18.62
CA GLU A 431 2.58 -16.35 17.81
C GLU A 431 2.26 -16.99 16.45
N THR A 432 3.19 -17.78 15.91
CA THR A 432 2.95 -18.57 14.70
C THR A 432 1.87 -19.62 14.96
N ALA A 433 2.03 -20.44 16.01
CA ALA A 433 1.02 -21.44 16.37
C ALA A 433 -0.37 -20.82 16.60
N ASN A 434 -0.42 -19.68 17.28
CA ASN A 434 -1.67 -18.95 17.57
C ASN A 434 -2.30 -18.33 16.31
N ALA A 435 -1.53 -18.09 15.26
CA ALA A 435 -2.04 -17.52 14.01
C ALA A 435 -2.79 -18.53 13.15
N PHE A 436 -2.66 -19.81 13.42
CA PHE A 436 -3.30 -20.88 12.65
C PHE A 436 -4.37 -21.61 13.46
N THR A 437 -5.35 -22.15 12.74
CA THR A 437 -6.29 -23.12 13.30
C THR A 437 -5.65 -24.52 13.31
N PRO A 438 -6.18 -25.49 14.10
CA PRO A 438 -5.66 -26.85 14.12
C PRO A 438 -5.66 -27.54 12.75
N ASP A 439 -6.59 -27.18 11.87
CA ASP A 439 -6.69 -27.69 10.49
C ASP A 439 -5.94 -26.83 9.45
N GLY A 440 -5.03 -25.95 9.91
CA GLY A 440 -4.03 -25.25 9.09
C GLY A 440 -4.53 -24.02 8.34
N PHE A 441 -5.66 -23.42 8.72
CA PHE A 441 -6.08 -22.12 8.19
C PHE A 441 -5.45 -20.97 8.97
N LEU A 442 -4.97 -19.96 8.26
CA LEU A 442 -4.53 -18.70 8.85
C LEU A 442 -5.75 -17.90 9.36
N LYS A 443 -5.69 -17.46 10.60
CA LYS A 443 -6.65 -16.53 11.22
C LYS A 443 -6.31 -15.11 10.80
N THR A 444 -7.17 -14.47 10.00
CA THR A 444 -6.87 -13.13 9.48
C THR A 444 -7.11 -12.02 10.50
N GLY A 445 -8.02 -12.25 11.44
CA GLY A 445 -8.53 -11.24 12.36
C GLY A 445 -9.50 -10.25 11.70
N ASP A 446 -9.93 -10.52 10.47
CA ASP A 446 -10.99 -9.79 9.76
C ASP A 446 -12.25 -10.66 9.74
N ALA A 447 -13.43 -10.07 9.99
CA ALA A 447 -14.71 -10.73 9.86
C ALA A 447 -15.30 -10.50 8.47
N GLY A 448 -16.00 -11.52 7.95
CA GLY A 448 -16.63 -11.42 6.64
C GLY A 448 -17.65 -12.50 6.36
N GLU A 449 -18.21 -12.41 5.16
CA GLU A 449 -19.24 -13.33 4.67
C GLU A 449 -19.16 -13.48 3.16
N PHE A 450 -19.77 -14.54 2.64
CA PHE A 450 -19.96 -14.74 1.20
C PHE A 450 -21.41 -14.47 0.80
N ASP A 451 -21.60 -13.88 -0.37
CA ASP A 451 -22.91 -13.89 -1.02
C ASP A 451 -23.17 -15.22 -1.76
N ALA A 452 -24.37 -15.34 -2.32
CA ALA A 452 -24.78 -16.53 -3.09
C ALA A 452 -23.97 -16.71 -4.39
N GLN A 453 -23.29 -15.68 -4.86
CA GLN A 453 -22.46 -15.68 -6.07
C GLN A 453 -20.99 -15.99 -5.77
N GLY A 454 -20.59 -16.07 -4.50
CA GLY A 454 -19.22 -16.38 -4.07
C GLY A 454 -18.33 -15.16 -3.93
N HIS A 455 -18.88 -13.94 -3.91
CA HIS A 455 -18.12 -12.75 -3.58
C HIS A 455 -17.89 -12.70 -2.07
N LEU A 456 -16.66 -12.32 -1.68
CA LEU A 456 -16.29 -12.13 -0.29
C LEU A 456 -16.53 -10.68 0.12
N TYR A 457 -17.09 -10.49 1.32
CA TYR A 457 -17.32 -9.18 1.94
C TYR A 457 -16.58 -9.12 3.26
N ILE A 458 -15.91 -7.99 3.54
CA ILE A 458 -15.42 -7.68 4.89
C ILE A 458 -16.53 -6.95 5.62
N THR A 459 -16.99 -7.51 6.71
CA THR A 459 -18.00 -6.89 7.57
C THR A 459 -17.36 -6.06 8.67
N ASP A 460 -16.23 -6.53 9.24
CA ASP A 460 -15.54 -5.85 10.33
C ASP A 460 -14.08 -6.31 10.52
N ARG A 461 -13.38 -5.68 11.46
CA ARG A 461 -12.06 -6.11 11.92
C ARG A 461 -12.12 -6.53 13.39
N ILE A 462 -12.05 -7.83 13.66
CA ILE A 462 -12.27 -8.44 14.99
C ILE A 462 -11.34 -7.83 16.04
N LYS A 463 -10.08 -7.61 15.70
CA LYS A 463 -9.04 -7.07 16.61
C LYS A 463 -9.14 -5.56 16.88
N GLU A 464 -9.95 -4.84 16.09
CA GLU A 464 -10.11 -3.38 16.21
C GLU A 464 -11.51 -2.99 16.71
N LEU A 465 -12.40 -3.96 16.90
CA LEU A 465 -13.72 -3.70 17.51
C LEU A 465 -13.53 -3.08 18.90
N MET A 466 -14.20 -1.97 19.10
CA MET A 466 -14.28 -1.30 20.40
C MET A 466 -15.58 -1.68 21.09
N LYS A 467 -15.52 -2.01 22.37
CA LYS A 467 -16.71 -2.29 23.15
C LYS A 467 -17.02 -1.11 24.06
N THR A 468 -18.14 -0.45 23.82
CA THR A 468 -18.59 0.63 24.71
C THR A 468 -18.91 0.13 26.11
N SER A 469 -18.94 1.03 27.11
CA SER A 469 -19.34 0.69 28.49
C SER A 469 -20.76 0.09 28.57
N ASN A 470 -21.60 0.33 27.58
CA ASN A 470 -22.97 -0.22 27.46
C ASN A 470 -23.01 -1.56 26.70
N GLY A 471 -21.84 -2.17 26.42
CA GLY A 471 -21.74 -3.48 25.77
C GLY A 471 -21.95 -3.48 24.26
N LYS A 472 -22.09 -2.32 23.59
CA LYS A 472 -22.24 -2.24 22.14
C LYS A 472 -20.87 -2.32 21.46
N TYR A 473 -20.77 -3.12 20.41
CA TYR A 473 -19.57 -3.18 19.58
C TYR A 473 -19.59 -2.04 18.54
N ILE A 474 -18.48 -1.38 18.38
CA ILE A 474 -18.25 -0.27 17.45
C ILE A 474 -17.14 -0.65 16.50
N ALA A 475 -17.38 -0.53 15.20
CA ALA A 475 -16.40 -0.68 14.13
C ALA A 475 -15.75 0.69 13.82
N PRO A 476 -14.62 1.04 14.43
CA PRO A 476 -14.07 2.39 14.31
C PRO A 476 -13.68 2.74 12.87
N GLN A 477 -13.12 1.81 12.11
CA GLN A 477 -12.70 2.05 10.72
C GLN A 477 -13.88 2.35 9.79
N TYR A 478 -15.05 1.75 10.04
CA TYR A 478 -16.26 2.03 9.28
C TYR A 478 -16.72 3.48 9.47
N ILE A 479 -16.74 3.93 10.72
CA ILE A 479 -17.13 5.32 11.06
C ILE A 479 -16.08 6.31 10.55
N GLU A 480 -14.79 6.01 10.72
CA GLU A 480 -13.67 6.81 10.20
C GLU A 480 -13.75 6.95 8.67
N GLY A 481 -13.97 5.87 7.96
CA GLY A 481 -14.15 5.88 6.51
C GLY A 481 -15.36 6.69 6.05
N LYS A 482 -16.45 6.70 6.83
CA LYS A 482 -17.67 7.43 6.50
C LYS A 482 -17.54 8.94 6.74
N ILE A 483 -16.91 9.34 7.84
CA ILE A 483 -16.73 10.76 8.23
C ILE A 483 -15.50 11.37 7.55
N GLY A 484 -14.41 10.61 7.41
CA GLY A 484 -13.14 11.06 6.83
C GLY A 484 -13.17 11.41 5.34
N LYS A 485 -14.31 11.19 4.65
CA LYS A 485 -14.54 11.63 3.25
C LYS A 485 -14.70 13.13 3.12
N ASP A 486 -14.96 13.82 4.22
CA ASP A 486 -15.20 15.26 4.18
C ASP A 486 -13.92 15.99 3.79
N LYS A 487 -14.04 16.96 2.86
CA LYS A 487 -12.91 17.75 2.36
C LYS A 487 -12.15 18.53 3.44
N PHE A 488 -12.80 18.77 4.58
CA PHE A 488 -12.20 19.47 5.73
C PHE A 488 -11.52 18.51 6.71
N ILE A 489 -11.56 17.19 6.48
CA ILE A 489 -10.97 16.19 7.36
C ILE A 489 -9.77 15.52 6.68
N GLU A 490 -8.58 15.71 7.24
CA GLU A 490 -7.37 15.05 6.79
C GLU A 490 -7.20 13.68 7.47
N GLN A 491 -7.39 13.64 8.80
CA GLN A 491 -7.30 12.40 9.59
C GLN A 491 -8.38 12.40 10.69
N ILE A 492 -8.85 11.21 11.02
CA ILE A 492 -9.85 11.02 12.09
C ILE A 492 -9.52 9.75 12.87
N ALA A 493 -9.60 9.81 14.18
CA ALA A 493 -9.47 8.66 15.08
C ALA A 493 -10.72 8.55 15.95
N ILE A 494 -11.44 7.45 15.82
CA ILE A 494 -12.63 7.13 16.64
C ILE A 494 -12.20 6.60 17.99
N ILE A 495 -12.88 7.06 19.05
CA ILE A 495 -12.70 6.69 20.45
C ILE A 495 -14.04 6.18 20.97
N ALA A 496 -14.09 4.91 21.36
CA ALA A 496 -15.33 4.30 21.89
C ALA A 496 -15.06 3.22 22.95
N ASP A 497 -13.85 2.65 23.00
CA ASP A 497 -13.56 1.51 23.87
C ASP A 497 -13.70 1.88 25.34
N ALA A 498 -14.52 1.10 26.07
CA ALA A 498 -14.91 1.34 27.46
C ALA A 498 -15.52 2.74 27.72
N LYS A 499 -16.02 3.42 26.69
CA LYS A 499 -16.64 4.77 26.79
C LYS A 499 -18.15 4.72 26.71
N LYS A 500 -18.83 5.75 27.25
CA LYS A 500 -20.31 5.86 27.27
C LYS A 500 -20.91 6.03 25.87
N TYR A 501 -20.16 6.66 24.95
CA TYR A 501 -20.56 6.94 23.57
C TYR A 501 -19.33 7.12 22.68
N VAL A 502 -19.54 7.13 21.37
CA VAL A 502 -18.49 7.37 20.36
C VAL A 502 -18.09 8.83 20.35
N SER A 503 -16.79 9.10 20.40
CA SER A 503 -16.18 10.40 20.16
C SER A 503 -15.07 10.31 19.11
N ALA A 504 -14.56 11.46 18.66
CA ALA A 504 -13.52 11.50 17.64
C ALA A 504 -12.45 12.56 17.94
N LEU A 505 -11.20 12.23 17.62
CA LEU A 505 -10.14 13.21 17.40
C LEU A 505 -10.04 13.43 15.89
N ILE A 506 -10.07 14.69 15.46
CA ILE A 506 -10.12 15.05 14.03
C ILE A 506 -8.97 16.02 13.74
N VAL A 507 -8.16 15.69 12.76
CA VAL A 507 -7.19 16.60 12.17
C VAL A 507 -7.82 17.23 10.94
N PRO A 508 -8.01 18.57 10.92
CA PRO A 508 -8.53 19.26 9.76
C PRO A 508 -7.58 19.17 8.55
N CYS A 509 -8.15 19.15 7.35
CA CYS A 509 -7.41 19.52 6.13
C CYS A 509 -7.20 21.05 6.18
N PHE A 510 -6.02 21.47 6.63
CA PHE A 510 -5.73 22.88 6.87
C PHE A 510 -5.77 23.73 5.60
N GLU A 511 -5.41 23.17 4.44
CA GLU A 511 -5.54 23.86 3.16
C GLU A 511 -6.99 24.31 2.91
N SER A 512 -7.95 23.41 3.05
CA SER A 512 -9.38 23.70 2.89
C SER A 512 -9.92 24.56 4.02
N LEU A 513 -9.45 24.37 5.25
CA LEU A 513 -9.93 25.09 6.42
C LEU A 513 -9.47 26.56 6.43
N GLU A 514 -8.21 26.81 6.08
CA GLU A 514 -7.64 28.16 5.99
C GLU A 514 -8.30 28.96 4.85
N GLU A 515 -8.58 28.31 3.70
CA GLU A 515 -9.38 28.91 2.62
C GLU A 515 -10.79 29.31 3.10
N TYR A 516 -11.45 28.41 3.84
CA TYR A 516 -12.78 28.66 4.40
C TYR A 516 -12.78 29.79 5.43
N ALA A 517 -11.80 29.81 6.33
CA ALA A 517 -11.64 30.86 7.33
C ALA A 517 -11.43 32.24 6.68
N LYS A 518 -10.66 32.29 5.59
CA LYS A 518 -10.46 33.52 4.79
C LYS A 518 -11.76 34.01 4.15
N GLN A 519 -12.58 33.09 3.62
CA GLN A 519 -13.89 33.45 3.02
C GLN A 519 -14.86 34.06 4.04
N LEU A 520 -14.79 33.63 5.31
CA LEU A 520 -15.59 34.12 6.41
C LEU A 520 -14.95 35.29 7.18
N ASN A 521 -13.77 35.76 6.76
CA ASN A 521 -12.99 36.79 7.46
C ASN A 521 -12.68 36.44 8.93
N ILE A 522 -12.53 35.15 9.26
CA ILE A 522 -12.14 34.67 10.60
C ILE A 522 -10.67 35.07 10.84
N LYS A 523 -10.43 35.86 11.90
CA LYS A 523 -9.08 36.22 12.33
C LYS A 523 -8.55 35.15 13.31
N TYR A 524 -7.33 34.70 13.12
CA TYR A 524 -6.62 33.79 14.01
C TYR A 524 -5.11 34.01 13.90
N GLN A 525 -4.37 33.73 14.96
CA GLN A 525 -2.90 33.88 14.99
C GLN A 525 -2.19 32.60 14.53
N ASP A 526 -2.73 31.43 14.91
CA ASP A 526 -2.17 30.14 14.59
C ASP A 526 -3.27 29.06 14.41
N ARG A 527 -2.86 27.85 14.06
CA ARG A 527 -3.78 26.70 13.89
C ARG A 527 -4.44 26.27 15.21
N ILE A 528 -3.80 26.55 16.36
CA ILE A 528 -4.37 26.22 17.69
C ILE A 528 -5.59 27.09 17.97
N GLU A 529 -5.52 28.37 17.62
CA GLU A 529 -6.64 29.29 17.75
C GLU A 529 -7.73 28.96 16.73
N LEU A 530 -7.36 28.67 15.47
CA LEU A 530 -8.29 28.32 14.40
C LEU A 530 -9.16 27.11 14.76
N VAL A 531 -8.59 26.02 15.27
CA VAL A 531 -9.35 24.81 15.62
C VAL A 531 -10.24 24.98 16.86
N LYS A 532 -10.06 26.05 17.64
CA LYS A 532 -10.90 26.40 18.79
C LYS A 532 -11.99 27.42 18.45
N ASN A 533 -11.97 27.97 17.25
CA ASN A 533 -12.96 28.95 16.83
C ASN A 533 -14.36 28.32 16.78
N SER A 534 -15.34 29.00 17.36
CA SER A 534 -16.72 28.53 17.50
C SER A 534 -17.43 28.30 16.16
N GLU A 535 -17.18 29.16 15.16
CA GLU A 535 -17.77 29.00 13.82
C GLU A 535 -17.19 27.78 13.09
N ILE A 536 -15.89 27.53 13.26
CA ILE A 536 -15.22 26.35 12.74
C ILE A 536 -15.79 25.08 13.39
N ILE A 537 -15.91 25.06 14.72
CA ILE A 537 -16.48 23.91 15.44
C ILE A 537 -17.91 23.64 14.97
N GLN A 538 -18.77 24.66 14.86
CA GLN A 538 -20.15 24.51 14.38
C GLN A 538 -20.21 24.01 12.93
N MET A 539 -19.28 24.45 12.09
CA MET A 539 -19.17 23.95 10.71
C MET A 539 -18.89 22.44 10.71
N PHE A 540 -17.92 21.97 11.50
CA PHE A 540 -17.63 20.54 11.64
C PHE A 540 -18.82 19.76 12.24
N GLU A 541 -19.49 20.27 13.26
CA GLU A 541 -20.68 19.62 13.85
C GLU A 541 -21.76 19.36 12.79
N LYS A 542 -22.13 20.39 12.01
CA LYS A 542 -23.12 20.27 10.94
C LYS A 542 -22.71 19.23 9.89
N ARG A 543 -21.43 19.21 9.50
CA ARG A 543 -20.91 18.28 8.49
C ARG A 543 -20.89 16.85 9.00
N ILE A 544 -20.36 16.61 10.20
CA ILE A 544 -20.32 15.31 10.85
C ILE A 544 -21.74 14.77 11.02
N HIS A 545 -22.66 15.60 11.51
CA HIS A 545 -24.08 15.20 11.66
C HIS A 545 -24.69 14.74 10.32
N LYS A 546 -24.40 15.44 9.23
CA LYS A 546 -24.89 15.08 7.89
C LYS A 546 -24.29 13.74 7.42
N LEU A 547 -22.99 13.52 7.61
CA LEU A 547 -22.27 12.34 7.13
C LEU A 547 -22.64 11.05 7.89
N GLN A 548 -23.01 11.19 9.15
CA GLN A 548 -23.35 10.06 10.01
C GLN A 548 -24.87 9.81 10.14
N LYS A 549 -25.72 10.49 9.37
CA LYS A 549 -27.17 10.41 9.48
C LYS A 549 -27.74 8.98 9.33
N GLU A 550 -27.09 8.18 8.52
CA GLU A 550 -27.47 6.78 8.26
C GLU A 550 -26.89 5.78 9.30
N LEU A 551 -25.99 6.23 10.18
CA LEU A 551 -25.43 5.36 11.21
C LEU A 551 -26.45 5.17 12.36
N PRO A 552 -26.48 3.97 12.96
CA PRO A 552 -27.21 3.75 14.20
C PRO A 552 -26.81 4.75 15.28
N SER A 553 -27.72 5.14 16.14
CA SER A 553 -27.46 6.20 17.13
C SER A 553 -26.29 5.93 18.07
N PHE A 554 -25.99 4.64 18.36
CA PHE A 554 -24.88 4.23 19.21
C PHE A 554 -23.51 4.27 18.49
N GLU A 555 -23.47 4.31 17.15
CA GLU A 555 -22.26 4.47 16.32
C GLU A 555 -21.98 5.92 15.96
N GLN A 556 -22.92 6.81 16.19
CA GLN A 556 -22.74 8.22 15.86
C GLN A 556 -21.77 8.92 16.81
N VAL A 557 -20.84 9.67 16.26
CA VAL A 557 -19.93 10.54 17.01
C VAL A 557 -20.75 11.62 17.72
N LYS A 558 -20.72 11.61 19.05
CA LYS A 558 -21.45 12.55 19.90
C LYS A 558 -20.63 13.77 20.30
N LYS A 559 -19.32 13.62 20.40
CA LYS A 559 -18.38 14.71 20.66
C LYS A 559 -17.10 14.51 19.86
N PHE A 560 -16.42 15.58 19.51
CA PHE A 560 -15.14 15.54 18.85
C PHE A 560 -14.21 16.64 19.35
N THR A 561 -12.93 16.48 19.09
CA THR A 561 -11.90 17.51 19.31
C THR A 561 -11.11 17.68 18.03
N LEU A 562 -10.98 18.93 17.57
CA LEU A 562 -10.12 19.29 16.44
C LEU A 562 -8.68 19.42 16.94
N LEU A 563 -7.74 18.80 16.23
CA LEU A 563 -6.32 18.83 16.54
C LEU A 563 -5.58 19.79 15.61
N PRO A 564 -4.63 20.60 16.13
CA PRO A 564 -3.88 21.56 15.32
C PRO A 564 -2.75 20.91 14.50
N GLN A 565 -2.41 19.67 14.79
CA GLN A 565 -1.31 18.93 14.15
C GLN A 565 -1.78 17.56 13.67
N ALA A 566 -1.22 17.11 12.56
CA ALA A 566 -1.48 15.78 12.00
C ALA A 566 -0.85 14.67 12.86
N PHE A 567 -1.46 13.48 12.82
CA PHE A 567 -0.81 12.26 13.30
C PHE A 567 0.37 11.91 12.40
N THR A 568 1.54 11.61 12.98
CA THR A 568 2.77 11.37 12.24
C THR A 568 3.43 10.05 12.60
N THR A 569 4.24 9.52 11.69
CA THR A 569 5.12 8.37 11.94
C THR A 569 6.23 8.72 12.93
N ALA A 570 6.77 9.94 12.87
CA ALA A 570 7.79 10.44 13.78
C ALA A 570 7.33 10.40 15.24
N MET A 571 6.05 10.69 15.49
CA MET A 571 5.43 10.63 16.81
C MET A 571 4.83 9.26 17.12
N ASN A 572 5.06 8.28 16.27
CA ASN A 572 4.58 6.91 16.40
C ASN A 572 3.03 6.76 16.46
N GLU A 573 2.28 7.77 15.98
CA GLU A 573 0.81 7.82 16.02
C GLU A 573 0.17 7.07 14.85
N ILE A 574 0.90 6.99 13.75
CA ILE A 574 0.52 6.20 12.57
C ILE A 574 1.67 5.27 12.17
N THR A 575 1.31 4.18 11.49
CA THR A 575 2.29 3.29 10.88
C THR A 575 2.84 3.92 9.59
N PRO A 576 3.96 3.40 9.03
CA PRO A 576 4.44 3.81 7.71
C PRO A 576 3.41 3.63 6.59
N THR A 577 2.42 2.74 6.79
CA THR A 577 1.28 2.54 5.89
C THR A 577 0.07 3.41 6.25
N LEU A 578 0.29 4.47 7.05
CA LEU A 578 -0.71 5.45 7.48
C LEU A 578 -1.88 4.88 8.30
N LYS A 579 -1.72 3.70 8.91
CA LYS A 579 -2.71 3.13 9.83
C LYS A 579 -2.53 3.73 11.23
N LEU A 580 -3.65 4.08 11.89
CA LEU A 580 -3.62 4.65 13.23
C LEU A 580 -3.06 3.67 14.27
N ARG A 581 -2.15 4.13 15.09
CA ARG A 581 -1.68 3.42 16.30
C ARG A 581 -2.50 3.87 17.49
N ARG A 582 -3.70 3.33 17.61
CA ARG A 582 -4.72 3.77 18.58
C ARG A 582 -4.21 3.85 20.01
N LYS A 583 -3.42 2.87 20.46
CA LYS A 583 -2.87 2.88 21.83
C LYS A 583 -2.03 4.12 22.08
N VAL A 584 -1.15 4.48 21.15
CA VAL A 584 -0.31 5.68 21.23
C VAL A 584 -1.16 6.95 21.21
N ILE A 585 -2.16 7.02 20.31
CA ILE A 585 -3.08 8.15 20.22
C ILE A 585 -3.87 8.32 21.52
N LEU A 586 -4.42 7.23 22.09
CA LEU A 586 -5.16 7.26 23.35
C LEU A 586 -4.32 7.75 24.52
N GLU A 587 -3.07 7.32 24.62
CA GLU A 587 -2.14 7.75 25.67
C GLU A 587 -1.76 9.23 25.51
N ARG A 588 -1.40 9.64 24.30
CA ARG A 588 -0.93 10.99 24.00
C ARG A 588 -2.01 12.06 24.15
N TYR A 589 -3.21 11.78 23.67
CA TYR A 589 -4.35 12.71 23.70
C TYR A 589 -5.31 12.44 24.86
N LYS A 590 -4.83 11.76 25.91
CA LYS A 590 -5.66 11.37 27.07
C LYS A 590 -6.44 12.55 27.66
N LYS A 591 -5.81 13.72 27.82
CA LYS A 591 -6.46 14.92 28.38
C LYS A 591 -7.63 15.42 27.49
N GLN A 592 -7.42 15.47 26.18
CA GLN A 592 -8.45 15.88 25.20
C GLN A 592 -9.59 14.86 25.17
N ILE A 593 -9.25 13.57 25.22
CA ILE A 593 -10.24 12.50 25.24
C ILE A 593 -11.09 12.56 26.51
N GLU A 594 -10.46 12.67 27.69
CA GLU A 594 -11.17 12.77 28.96
C GLU A 594 -12.07 14.01 29.03
N ALA A 595 -11.64 15.12 28.43
CA ALA A 595 -12.45 16.34 28.36
C ALA A 595 -13.77 16.13 27.59
N MET A 596 -13.77 15.29 26.55
CA MET A 596 -14.99 14.98 25.81
C MET A 596 -16.02 14.19 26.63
N TYR A 597 -15.58 13.44 27.66
CA TYR A 597 -16.45 12.58 28.50
C TYR A 597 -16.77 13.18 29.87
N LYS A 598 -16.18 14.32 30.23
CA LYS A 598 -16.58 15.05 31.44
C LYS A 598 -18.00 15.59 31.22
N ASP A 599 -18.95 15.15 32.05
CA ASP A 599 -20.26 15.76 32.10
C ASP A 599 -20.08 17.24 32.48
N LYS A 600 -20.66 18.17 31.72
CA LYS A 600 -20.80 19.54 32.23
C LYS A 600 -21.62 19.42 33.50
N ALA A 601 -21.00 19.69 34.66
CA ALA A 601 -21.75 19.84 35.88
C ALA A 601 -22.91 20.80 35.56
N LYS A 602 -24.15 20.37 35.77
CA LYS A 602 -25.30 21.25 35.74
C LYS A 602 -25.05 22.25 36.88
N VAL A 603 -24.66 23.47 36.52
CA VAL A 603 -24.79 24.64 37.40
C VAL A 603 -26.20 25.15 37.28
#